data_aa43f2fe0f9085e1dd2f142b7ce6fcf6
#
_entry.id   aa43f2fe0f9085e1dd2f142b7ce6fcf6
#
_cell.length_a   1.000
_cell.length_b   1.000
_cell.length_c   1.000
_cell.angle_alpha   90.00
_cell.angle_beta   90.00
_cell.angle_gamma   90.00
#
_symmetry.space_group_name_H-M   'P 1'
#
loop_
_entity.id
_entity.type
_entity.pdbx_description
1 polymer ?
#
loop_
_entity_poly.entity_id
_entity_poly.type
_entity_poly.pdbx_seq_one_letter_code
_entity_poly.pdbx_strand_id
1 'polypeptide(L)'
;EQLQGGGDDEQPVTLQQCLDSFVTPEVLSENDTWYCPKCKQHQRATKKISLWTASPHLVIHLKRFSQQESPMGMNFFSSDKIETPVTYPLRGLDMSPYVRGGRQGPLIYDLHGVINHFGGSGFGHYTAYCLSPADGLWHLYDDSHVSNASEEDVCSPAGYVLFYKLRGSDSGEVEPTSDATPESEEG
;
A
#
# COMPACT_ATOMS: atom_id res chain seq x y z
N GLU A 1 44.23 -11.38 -6.96
CA GLU A 1 43.29 -10.23 -6.94
C GLU A 1 41.87 -10.79 -6.79
N GLN A 2 41.38 -10.76 -5.56
CA GLN A 2 40.02 -11.21 -5.23
C GLN A 2 39.05 -10.04 -5.52
N LEU A 3 38.17 -10.23 -6.50
CA LEU A 3 37.03 -9.37 -6.72
C LEU A 3 36.03 -9.63 -5.58
N GLN A 4 35.97 -8.69 -4.66
CA GLN A 4 34.89 -8.60 -3.66
C GLN A 4 33.58 -8.29 -4.41
N GLY A 5 32.67 -9.26 -4.41
CA GLY A 5 31.28 -9.02 -4.82
C GLY A 5 30.63 -8.07 -3.81
N GLY A 6 30.42 -6.81 -4.21
CA GLY A 6 29.57 -5.88 -3.50
C GLY A 6 28.14 -6.39 -3.59
N GLY A 7 27.58 -6.86 -2.49
CA GLY A 7 26.13 -6.95 -2.35
C GLY A 7 25.60 -5.52 -2.36
N ASP A 8 24.76 -5.20 -3.32
CA ASP A 8 23.97 -3.97 -3.30
C ASP A 8 23.07 -4.05 -2.04
N ASP A 9 23.50 -3.39 -0.96
CA ASP A 9 22.66 -3.13 0.21
C ASP A 9 21.53 -2.19 -0.24
N GLU A 10 20.44 -2.78 -0.72
CA GLU A 10 19.26 -2.06 -1.15
C GLU A 10 18.70 -1.31 0.06
N GLN A 11 18.83 0.01 0.05
CA GLN A 11 18.38 0.85 1.16
C GLN A 11 16.86 0.67 1.39
N PRO A 12 16.43 0.48 2.65
CA PRO A 12 15.02 0.28 2.93
C PRO A 12 14.20 1.50 2.48
N VAL A 13 13.10 1.23 1.81
CA VAL A 13 12.12 2.24 1.37
C VAL A 13 11.12 2.47 2.49
N THR A 14 10.72 3.72 2.72
CA THR A 14 9.67 4.01 3.69
C THR A 14 8.26 3.91 3.07
N LEU A 15 7.25 3.55 3.86
CA LEU A 15 5.85 3.60 3.42
C LEU A 15 5.45 4.99 2.93
N GLN A 16 6.00 6.04 3.54
CA GLN A 16 5.79 7.43 3.11
C GLN A 16 6.25 7.64 1.66
N GLN A 17 7.45 7.17 1.30
CA GLN A 17 7.96 7.25 -0.07
C GLN A 17 7.08 6.47 -1.06
N CYS A 18 6.53 5.32 -0.63
CA CYS A 18 5.57 4.57 -1.44
C CYS A 18 4.28 5.36 -1.68
N LEU A 19 3.74 6.02 -0.66
CA LEU A 19 2.54 6.86 -0.75
C LEU A 19 2.78 8.10 -1.60
N ASP A 20 3.93 8.76 -1.45
CA ASP A 20 4.32 9.91 -2.27
C ASP A 20 4.41 9.52 -3.76
N SER A 21 5.03 8.38 -4.04
CA SER A 21 5.11 7.83 -5.40
C SER A 21 3.72 7.51 -5.95
N PHE A 22 2.83 6.92 -5.13
CA PHE A 22 1.48 6.53 -5.54
C PHE A 22 0.61 7.71 -6.00
N VAL A 23 0.76 8.89 -5.38
CA VAL A 23 -0.03 10.09 -5.73
C VAL A 23 0.70 11.02 -6.72
N THR A 24 1.94 10.72 -7.06
CA THR A 24 2.71 11.52 -8.02
C THR A 24 2.11 11.37 -9.42
N PRO A 25 1.89 12.49 -10.15
CA PRO A 25 1.41 12.42 -11.52
C PRO A 25 2.43 11.70 -12.43
N GLU A 26 1.94 10.77 -13.24
CA GLU A 26 2.74 10.05 -14.24
C GLU A 26 2.29 10.40 -15.66
N VAL A 27 3.25 10.56 -16.56
CA VAL A 27 2.95 10.69 -18.00
C VAL A 27 2.93 9.28 -18.59
N LEU A 28 1.79 8.88 -19.14
CA LEU A 28 1.62 7.57 -19.75
C LEU A 28 2.63 7.36 -20.89
N SER A 29 3.15 6.13 -20.98
CA SER A 29 4.07 5.72 -22.04
C SER A 29 3.41 5.77 -23.43
N GLU A 30 4.20 5.64 -24.49
CA GLU A 30 3.67 5.53 -25.86
C GLU A 30 2.83 4.25 -26.08
N ASN A 31 3.10 3.22 -25.26
CA ASN A 31 2.35 1.95 -25.32
C ASN A 31 1.07 1.99 -24.48
N ASP A 32 0.95 2.93 -23.53
CA ASP A 32 -0.20 3.07 -22.61
C ASP A 32 -0.99 4.35 -22.92
N THR A 33 -1.21 4.63 -24.18
CA THR A 33 -1.91 5.84 -24.60
C THR A 33 -3.40 5.79 -24.25
N TRP A 34 -3.95 6.94 -23.87
CA TRP A 34 -5.37 7.11 -23.59
C TRP A 34 -6.12 7.53 -24.86
N TYR A 35 -7.24 6.85 -25.16
CA TYR A 35 -8.11 7.24 -26.26
C TYR A 35 -8.93 8.48 -25.89
N CYS A 36 -8.68 9.60 -26.57
CA CYS A 36 -9.43 10.85 -26.37
C CYS A 36 -10.72 10.85 -27.18
N PRO A 37 -11.92 10.88 -26.56
CA PRO A 37 -13.19 10.88 -27.29
C PRO A 37 -13.43 12.16 -28.08
N LYS A 38 -12.81 13.28 -27.70
CA LYS A 38 -12.91 14.56 -28.44
C LYS A 38 -12.04 14.54 -29.69
N CYS A 39 -10.78 14.11 -29.56
CA CYS A 39 -9.83 14.05 -30.68
C CYS A 39 -10.00 12.78 -31.52
N LYS A 40 -10.71 11.76 -31.01
CA LYS A 40 -10.93 10.44 -31.63
C LYS A 40 -9.63 9.71 -31.99
N GLN A 41 -8.60 9.88 -31.18
CA GLN A 41 -7.29 9.26 -31.35
C GLN A 41 -6.63 8.96 -30.01
N HIS A 42 -5.69 8.03 -30.01
CA HIS A 42 -4.84 7.74 -28.87
C HIS A 42 -3.83 8.86 -28.65
N GLN A 43 -3.71 9.31 -27.40
CA GLN A 43 -2.79 10.39 -27.02
C GLN A 43 -2.09 10.05 -25.71
N ARG A 44 -0.90 10.58 -25.54
CA ARG A 44 -0.24 10.57 -24.23
C ARG A 44 -1.01 11.47 -23.29
N ALA A 45 -1.25 10.99 -22.08
CA ALA A 45 -1.95 11.72 -21.03
C ALA A 45 -1.16 11.70 -19.74
N THR A 46 -1.40 12.69 -18.88
CA THR A 46 -0.93 12.65 -17.51
C THR A 46 -2.01 12.03 -16.63
N LYS A 47 -1.67 10.92 -15.96
CA LYS A 47 -2.54 10.26 -14.99
C LYS A 47 -2.14 10.72 -13.59
N LYS A 48 -3.13 11.09 -12.77
CA LYS A 48 -2.95 11.43 -11.37
C LYS A 48 -3.97 10.68 -10.52
N ILE A 49 -3.49 10.03 -9.47
CA ILE A 49 -4.34 9.37 -8.47
C ILE A 49 -4.44 10.29 -7.25
N SER A 50 -5.63 10.41 -6.68
CA SER A 50 -5.86 11.12 -5.42
C SER A 50 -6.81 10.31 -4.57
N LEU A 51 -6.55 10.23 -3.28
CA LEU A 51 -7.50 9.67 -2.32
C LEU A 51 -8.54 10.74 -1.99
N TRP A 52 -9.81 10.41 -2.12
CA TRP A 52 -10.89 11.38 -1.86
C TRP A 52 -11.34 11.32 -0.40
N THR A 53 -11.58 10.11 0.11
CA THR A 53 -12.03 9.88 1.49
C THR A 53 -11.10 8.94 2.21
N ALA A 54 -11.04 9.07 3.53
CA ALA A 54 -10.34 8.17 4.43
C ALA A 54 -11.34 7.32 5.21
N SER A 55 -11.16 6.00 5.18
CA SER A 55 -11.94 5.04 5.94
C SER A 55 -11.45 4.95 7.39
N PRO A 56 -12.30 4.60 8.39
CA PRO A 56 -11.86 4.27 9.74
C PRO A 56 -10.81 3.16 9.78
N HIS A 57 -10.89 2.21 8.87
CA HIS A 57 -9.88 1.17 8.66
C HIS A 57 -9.26 1.34 7.28
N LEU A 58 -7.93 1.47 7.25
CA LEU A 58 -7.14 1.61 6.02
C LEU A 58 -6.34 0.34 5.80
N VAL A 59 -6.49 -0.27 4.62
CA VAL A 59 -5.72 -1.43 4.20
C VAL A 59 -4.74 -1.00 3.13
N ILE A 60 -3.45 -1.23 3.36
CA ILE A 60 -2.39 -0.93 2.41
C ILE A 60 -1.76 -2.24 1.95
N HIS A 61 -1.87 -2.53 0.67
CA HIS A 61 -1.26 -3.68 0.03
C HIS A 61 0.04 -3.27 -0.67
N LEU A 62 1.17 -3.80 -0.21
CA LEU A 62 2.46 -3.63 -0.86
C LEU A 62 2.53 -4.57 -2.07
N LYS A 63 2.41 -4.02 -3.28
CA LYS A 63 2.42 -4.81 -4.52
C LYS A 63 3.82 -5.33 -4.82
N ARG A 64 4.19 -6.45 -4.21
CA ARG A 64 5.53 -7.04 -4.32
C ARG A 64 5.72 -7.96 -5.51
N PHE A 65 4.67 -8.27 -6.28
CA PHE A 65 4.76 -9.11 -7.46
C PHE A 65 4.59 -8.26 -8.71
N SER A 66 5.65 -8.16 -9.53
CA SER A 66 5.59 -7.52 -10.84
C SER A 66 5.25 -8.57 -11.90
N GLN A 67 4.24 -8.29 -12.72
CA GLN A 67 4.01 -9.04 -13.95
C GLN A 67 4.93 -8.43 -15.02
N GLN A 68 6.06 -9.06 -15.31
CA GLN A 68 6.83 -8.71 -16.49
C GLN A 68 6.20 -9.42 -17.68
N GLU A 69 5.72 -8.65 -18.67
CA GLU A 69 5.36 -9.20 -19.96
C GLU A 69 6.62 -9.73 -20.63
N SER A 70 6.68 -11.04 -20.82
CA SER A 70 7.79 -11.65 -21.55
C SER A 70 7.78 -11.13 -22.99
N PRO A 71 8.92 -10.64 -23.53
CA PRO A 71 9.01 -10.16 -24.92
C PRO A 71 8.67 -11.22 -25.97
N MET A 72 8.55 -12.47 -25.58
CA MET A 72 8.33 -13.64 -26.47
C MET A 72 6.90 -14.19 -26.45
N GLY A 73 5.93 -13.52 -25.78
CA GLY A 73 4.52 -13.99 -25.80
C GLY A 73 4.27 -15.35 -25.14
N MET A 74 5.27 -15.95 -24.54
CA MET A 74 5.12 -17.13 -23.69
C MET A 74 4.81 -16.66 -22.28
N ASN A 75 3.62 -16.98 -21.79
CA ASN A 75 3.20 -16.78 -20.40
C ASN A 75 3.97 -17.70 -19.44
N PHE A 76 5.26 -17.52 -19.34
CA PHE A 76 5.99 -17.98 -18.16
C PHE A 76 5.71 -16.95 -17.08
N PHE A 77 4.78 -17.29 -16.18
CA PHE A 77 4.50 -16.54 -14.95
C PHE A 77 5.70 -16.60 -13.99
N SER A 78 6.79 -15.99 -14.38
CA SER A 78 7.86 -15.63 -13.45
C SER A 78 7.53 -14.21 -12.98
N SER A 79 6.71 -14.09 -11.97
CA SER A 79 6.59 -12.84 -11.26
C SER A 79 7.69 -12.84 -10.19
N ASP A 80 8.74 -12.10 -10.46
CA ASP A 80 9.78 -11.87 -9.47
C ASP A 80 9.19 -11.10 -8.30
N LYS A 81 9.40 -11.61 -7.10
CA LYS A 81 8.99 -10.93 -5.88
C LYS A 81 9.95 -9.78 -5.61
N ILE A 82 9.42 -8.58 -5.43
CA ILE A 82 10.19 -7.42 -4.96
C ILE A 82 10.45 -7.60 -3.47
N GLU A 83 11.71 -7.84 -3.12
CA GLU A 83 12.13 -8.12 -1.73
C GLU A 83 12.62 -6.89 -0.98
N THR A 84 12.74 -5.74 -1.65
CA THR A 84 13.13 -4.47 -1.03
C THR A 84 12.38 -4.24 0.28
N PRO A 85 13.07 -4.07 1.41
CA PRO A 85 12.43 -3.83 2.69
C PRO A 85 11.65 -2.51 2.67
N VAL A 86 10.40 -2.56 3.12
CA VAL A 86 9.59 -1.36 3.32
C VAL A 86 9.38 -1.17 4.81
N THR A 87 9.87 -0.05 5.33
CA THR A 87 9.64 0.34 6.73
C THR A 87 8.33 1.12 6.84
N TYR A 88 7.56 0.83 7.87
CA TYR A 88 6.26 1.47 8.12
C TYR A 88 6.06 1.75 9.60
N PRO A 89 5.41 2.88 9.95
CA PRO A 89 5.21 3.23 11.35
C PRO A 89 4.13 2.34 11.99
N LEU A 90 4.39 1.86 13.22
CA LEU A 90 3.36 1.18 14.01
C LEU A 90 2.32 2.18 14.53
N ARG A 91 2.73 3.43 14.73
CA ARG A 91 1.86 4.50 15.24
C ARG A 91 2.08 5.79 14.47
N GLY A 92 1.00 6.55 14.30
CA GLY A 92 1.09 7.92 13.80
C GLY A 92 1.29 8.07 12.30
N LEU A 93 0.83 7.12 11.47
CA LEU A 93 0.79 7.31 10.03
C LEU A 93 -0.15 8.47 9.69
N ASP A 94 0.40 9.57 9.19
CA ASP A 94 -0.39 10.73 8.77
C ASP A 94 -0.81 10.60 7.30
N MET A 95 -2.12 10.40 7.08
CA MET A 95 -2.73 10.34 5.75
C MET A 95 -3.30 11.68 5.29
N SER A 96 -3.23 12.72 6.11
CA SER A 96 -3.80 14.04 5.79
C SER A 96 -3.26 14.62 4.47
N PRO A 97 -1.96 14.49 4.13
CA PRO A 97 -1.44 15.02 2.86
C PRO A 97 -2.01 14.35 1.60
N TYR A 98 -2.55 13.13 1.73
CA TYR A 98 -2.97 12.30 0.60
C TYR A 98 -4.47 12.36 0.33
N VAL A 99 -5.29 12.78 1.32
CA VAL A 99 -6.75 12.80 1.23
C VAL A 99 -7.23 14.20 0.86
N ARG A 100 -7.99 14.31 -0.23
CA ARG A 100 -8.47 15.57 -0.81
C ARG A 100 -9.88 15.96 -0.38
N GLY A 101 -10.75 14.98 -0.08
CA GLY A 101 -12.11 15.23 0.36
C GLY A 101 -12.14 15.81 1.77
N GLY A 102 -13.02 16.79 1.98
CA GLY A 102 -13.01 17.73 3.10
C GLY A 102 -13.37 17.14 4.47
N ARG A 103 -12.53 16.27 5.03
CA ARG A 103 -12.62 15.93 6.45
C ARG A 103 -11.91 17.00 7.27
N GLN A 104 -12.55 17.47 8.34
CA GLN A 104 -11.95 18.36 9.32
C GLN A 104 -11.08 17.53 10.30
N GLY A 105 -9.83 17.93 10.46
CA GLY A 105 -8.90 17.35 11.43
C GLY A 105 -7.88 16.37 10.84
N PRO A 106 -6.85 16.02 11.64
CA PRO A 106 -5.77 15.15 11.22
C PRO A 106 -6.24 13.71 10.99
N LEU A 107 -5.72 13.07 9.95
CA LEU A 107 -5.99 11.68 9.59
C LEU A 107 -4.83 10.80 10.06
N ILE A 108 -4.74 10.61 11.37
CA ILE A 108 -3.65 9.84 12.00
C ILE A 108 -4.11 8.41 12.26
N TYR A 109 -3.32 7.46 11.78
CA TYR A 109 -3.61 6.04 11.85
C TYR A 109 -2.56 5.30 12.68
N ASP A 110 -2.99 4.26 13.37
CA ASP A 110 -2.14 3.32 14.07
C ASP A 110 -2.31 1.92 13.47
N LEU A 111 -1.19 1.21 13.33
CA LEU A 111 -1.17 -0.15 12.82
C LEU A 111 -1.77 -1.11 13.86
N HIS A 112 -2.64 -2.00 13.42
CA HIS A 112 -3.22 -3.04 14.29
C HIS A 112 -3.08 -4.44 13.73
N GLY A 113 -2.59 -4.59 12.49
CA GLY A 113 -2.35 -5.89 11.90
C GLY A 113 -1.42 -5.82 10.69
N VAL A 114 -0.66 -6.88 10.48
CA VAL A 114 0.21 -7.09 9.32
C VAL A 114 0.07 -8.52 8.85
N ILE A 115 -0.16 -8.72 7.56
CA ILE A 115 0.02 -10.02 6.93
C ILE A 115 1.41 -10.03 6.30
N ASN A 116 2.20 -11.01 6.66
CA ASN A 116 3.47 -11.33 6.04
C ASN A 116 3.30 -12.36 4.93
N HIS A 117 4.15 -12.30 3.91
CA HIS A 117 4.23 -13.32 2.87
C HIS A 117 5.66 -13.76 2.64
N PHE A 118 5.90 -15.06 2.72
CA PHE A 118 7.18 -15.70 2.45
C PHE A 118 7.07 -16.55 1.19
N GLY A 119 8.13 -16.60 0.36
CA GLY A 119 8.13 -17.36 -0.88
C GLY A 119 7.78 -16.55 -2.13
N GLY A 120 7.51 -17.26 -3.22
CA GLY A 120 7.26 -16.69 -4.55
C GLY A 120 5.78 -16.60 -4.94
N SER A 121 5.49 -16.25 -6.19
CA SER A 121 4.11 -16.05 -6.68
C SER A 121 3.31 -17.35 -6.83
N GLY A 122 3.96 -18.50 -7.01
CA GLY A 122 3.29 -19.79 -7.22
C GLY A 122 3.13 -20.63 -5.95
N PHE A 123 3.85 -20.29 -4.90
CA PHE A 123 3.82 -20.97 -3.60
C PHE A 123 4.38 -20.04 -2.53
N GLY A 124 3.84 -20.14 -1.33
CA GLY A 124 4.30 -19.28 -0.24
C GLY A 124 3.61 -19.65 1.06
N HIS A 125 4.04 -18.97 2.12
CA HIS A 125 3.48 -19.09 3.45
C HIS A 125 3.07 -17.72 3.95
N TYR A 126 1.93 -17.65 4.63
CA TYR A 126 1.42 -16.44 5.24
C TYR A 126 1.43 -16.56 6.75
N THR A 127 1.87 -15.50 7.41
CA THR A 127 1.69 -15.31 8.85
C THR A 127 1.07 -13.95 9.11
N ALA A 128 0.59 -13.71 10.31
CA ALA A 128 0.05 -12.41 10.68
C ALA A 128 0.54 -11.96 12.04
N TYR A 129 0.87 -10.67 12.15
CA TYR A 129 0.96 -9.98 13.43
C TYR A 129 -0.33 -9.21 13.68
N CYS A 130 -0.92 -9.39 14.86
CA CYS A 130 -2.12 -8.66 15.27
C CYS A 130 -1.92 -8.06 16.67
N LEU A 131 -2.34 -6.80 16.81
CA LEU A 131 -2.43 -6.14 18.10
C LEU A 131 -3.76 -6.57 18.76
N SER A 132 -3.68 -7.29 19.85
CA SER A 132 -4.85 -7.78 20.56
C SER A 132 -5.51 -6.64 21.35
N PRO A 133 -6.80 -6.39 21.19
CA PRO A 133 -7.52 -5.39 21.98
C PRO A 133 -7.78 -5.85 23.42
N ALA A 134 -7.60 -7.14 23.72
CA ALA A 134 -7.87 -7.68 25.05
C ALA A 134 -6.73 -7.43 26.03
N ASP A 135 -5.50 -7.47 25.57
CA ASP A 135 -4.29 -7.31 26.41
C ASP A 135 -3.35 -6.19 25.93
N GLY A 136 -3.59 -5.63 24.76
CA GLY A 136 -2.76 -4.57 24.18
C GLY A 136 -1.40 -5.06 23.67
N LEU A 137 -1.22 -6.37 23.50
CA LEU A 137 0.02 -6.98 23.06
C LEU A 137 -0.05 -7.43 21.61
N TRP A 138 1.11 -7.49 20.97
CA TRP A 138 1.25 -8.06 19.64
C TRP A 138 1.37 -9.60 19.75
N HIS A 139 0.68 -10.29 18.86
CA HIS A 139 0.74 -11.74 18.73
C HIS A 139 1.06 -12.10 17.29
N LEU A 140 1.92 -13.12 17.13
CA LEU A 140 2.19 -13.76 15.84
C LEU A 140 1.23 -14.95 15.69
N TYR A 141 0.56 -15.00 14.55
CA TYR A 141 -0.31 -16.09 14.11
C TYR A 141 0.35 -16.79 12.93
N ASP A 142 0.63 -18.07 13.11
CA ASP A 142 1.25 -18.93 12.09
C ASP A 142 0.44 -20.24 12.05
N ASP A 143 -0.50 -20.32 11.11
CA ASP A 143 -1.52 -21.36 11.02
C ASP A 143 -2.25 -21.55 12.37
N SER A 144 -2.06 -22.70 13.02
CA SER A 144 -2.65 -23.03 14.33
C SER A 144 -1.82 -22.55 15.53
N HIS A 145 -0.65 -21.99 15.31
CA HIS A 145 0.24 -21.53 16.37
C HIS A 145 0.07 -20.05 16.63
N VAL A 146 -0.07 -19.69 17.91
CA VAL A 146 -0.11 -18.31 18.36
C VAL A 146 0.98 -18.08 19.40
N SER A 147 1.77 -17.06 19.22
CA SER A 147 2.84 -16.70 20.16
C SER A 147 2.88 -15.20 20.38
N ASN A 148 3.47 -14.78 21.49
CA ASN A 148 3.72 -13.38 21.76
C ASN A 148 4.77 -12.84 20.78
N ALA A 149 4.63 -11.57 20.38
CA ALA A 149 5.55 -10.86 19.54
C ALA A 149 5.91 -9.50 20.16
N SER A 150 7.10 -9.00 19.85
CA SER A 150 7.50 -7.64 20.21
C SER A 150 7.13 -6.66 19.10
N GLU A 151 7.05 -5.37 19.40
CA GLU A 151 6.86 -4.32 18.39
C GLU A 151 7.97 -4.31 17.34
N GLU A 152 9.18 -4.71 17.71
CA GLU A 152 10.34 -4.78 16.81
C GLU A 152 10.17 -5.86 15.74
N ASP A 153 9.43 -6.94 16.04
CA ASP A 153 9.18 -8.04 15.09
C ASP A 153 8.14 -7.67 14.02
N VAL A 154 7.24 -6.73 14.33
CA VAL A 154 6.07 -6.42 13.50
C VAL A 154 6.47 -5.79 12.16
N CYS A 155 7.49 -4.91 12.16
CA CYS A 155 7.98 -4.28 10.93
C CYS A 155 9.10 -5.13 10.31
N SER A 156 8.72 -6.09 9.46
CA SER A 156 9.65 -7.02 8.82
C SER A 156 9.68 -6.85 7.29
N PRO A 157 10.75 -7.31 6.61
CA PRO A 157 10.81 -7.34 5.14
C PRO A 157 9.70 -8.19 4.49
N ALA A 158 9.11 -9.12 5.25
CA ALA A 158 8.02 -9.97 4.78
C ALA A 158 6.64 -9.27 4.77
N GLY A 159 6.53 -8.08 5.35
CA GLY A 159 5.30 -7.30 5.37
C GLY A 159 4.68 -7.17 3.98
N TYR A 160 3.39 -7.55 3.85
CA TYR A 160 2.70 -7.64 2.56
C TYR A 160 1.39 -6.85 2.54
N VAL A 161 0.55 -7.01 3.59
CA VAL A 161 -0.66 -6.21 3.75
C VAL A 161 -0.68 -5.62 5.15
N LEU A 162 -0.88 -4.30 5.22
CA LEU A 162 -0.86 -3.52 6.46
C LEU A 162 -2.27 -3.05 6.78
N PHE A 163 -2.69 -3.22 8.02
CA PHE A 163 -4.00 -2.82 8.50
C PHE A 163 -3.84 -1.70 9.54
N TYR A 164 -4.34 -0.53 9.19
CA TYR A 164 -4.31 0.65 10.03
C TYR A 164 -5.70 1.06 10.48
N LYS A 165 -5.81 1.60 11.69
CA LYS A 165 -7.03 2.14 12.27
C LYS A 165 -6.88 3.62 12.56
N LEU A 166 -7.86 4.42 12.16
CA LEU A 166 -7.89 5.85 12.41
C LEU A 166 -8.08 6.13 13.89
N ARG A 167 -7.26 7.01 14.47
CA ARG A 167 -7.40 7.45 15.85
C ARG A 167 -8.75 8.13 16.07
N GLY A 168 -9.42 7.80 17.18
CA GLY A 168 -10.70 8.38 17.55
C GLY A 168 -11.91 7.86 16.76
N SER A 169 -11.74 6.83 15.93
CA SER A 169 -12.86 6.22 15.19
C SER A 169 -13.78 5.33 16.04
N ASP A 170 -13.41 5.06 17.29
CA ASP A 170 -14.22 4.25 18.22
C ASP A 170 -15.37 5.05 18.92
N SER A 171 -15.33 6.38 18.83
CA SER A 171 -16.41 7.21 19.34
C SER A 171 -17.47 7.42 18.25
N GLY A 172 -18.47 6.55 18.25
CA GLY A 172 -19.72 6.52 17.51
C GLY A 172 -20.03 7.62 16.48
N GLU A 173 -20.63 7.17 15.36
CA GLU A 173 -21.31 7.96 14.35
C GLU A 173 -20.42 8.77 13.39
N VAL A 174 -20.06 8.12 12.30
CA VAL A 174 -19.76 8.84 11.05
C VAL A 174 -21.12 9.22 10.46
N GLU A 175 -21.57 10.45 10.68
CA GLU A 175 -22.67 10.99 9.90
C GLU A 175 -22.27 11.02 8.42
N PRO A 176 -23.08 10.45 7.51
CA PRO A 176 -22.84 10.61 6.09
C PRO A 176 -23.04 12.08 5.75
N THR A 177 -21.98 12.76 5.32
CA THR A 177 -22.10 14.09 4.73
C THR A 177 -22.96 13.97 3.47
N SER A 178 -24.21 14.38 3.54
CA SER A 178 -25.04 14.71 2.40
C SER A 178 -24.42 15.90 1.66
N ASP A 179 -24.43 15.82 0.33
CA ASP A 179 -24.12 16.83 -0.67
C ASP A 179 -22.72 16.77 -1.29
N ALA A 180 -22.67 16.02 -2.38
CA ALA A 180 -21.93 16.43 -3.57
C ALA A 180 -22.84 16.19 -4.77
N THR A 181 -23.64 17.16 -5.10
CA THR A 181 -24.27 17.28 -6.42
C THR A 181 -23.15 17.42 -7.44
N PRO A 182 -23.08 16.60 -8.50
CA PRO A 182 -22.11 16.82 -9.55
C PRO A 182 -22.53 18.08 -10.31
N GLU A 183 -21.67 19.11 -10.26
CA GLU A 183 -21.80 20.24 -11.18
C GLU A 183 -21.63 19.72 -12.60
N SER A 184 -22.69 19.87 -13.36
CA SER A 184 -22.73 19.66 -14.80
C SER A 184 -21.89 20.75 -15.45
N GLU A 185 -20.68 20.42 -15.90
CA GLU A 185 -19.96 21.28 -16.83
C GLU A 185 -20.63 21.22 -18.19
N GLU A 186 -21.49 22.20 -18.45
CA GLU A 186 -21.80 22.67 -19.80
C GLU A 186 -20.70 23.64 -20.24
N GLY A 187 -20.06 23.33 -21.40
CA GLY A 187 -19.09 24.21 -22.04
C GLY A 187 -18.19 23.46 -23.01
#